data_51d2010421ff078ad0660e74e9501c5e
#
_entry.id   51d2010421ff078ad0660e74e9501c5e
#
_cell.length_a   1.000
_cell.length_b   1.000
_cell.length_c   1.000
_cell.angle_alpha   90.00
_cell.angle_beta   90.00
_cell.angle_gamma   90.00
#
_symmetry.space_group_name_H-M   'P 1'
#
loop_
_entity.id
_entity.type
_entity.pdbx_description
1 polymer ?
#
loop_
_entity_poly.entity_id
_entity_poly.type
_entity_poly.pdbx_seq_one_letter_code
_entity_poly.pdbx_strand_id
1 'polypeptide(L)'
;VIMKQPDKVSEKEKEAKYNASWEFLKWWTGAETQAQFGREMEGILGSAARHATANVKAFQSLAWPQEDLDTLMLQWSKVHEMPQVAGSYIVGREIENAYREVINNYYNARETLVEYCGNINDEINRKRKEFDLPTLDD
;
A
#
# COMPACT_ATOMS: atom_id res chain seq x y z
N VAL A 1 -11.30 1.24 4.60
CA VAL A 1 -11.97 2.56 4.43
C VAL A 1 -13.46 2.37 4.61
N ILE A 2 -14.08 3.23 5.41
CA ILE A 2 -15.54 3.27 5.58
C ILE A 2 -16.09 4.41 4.71
N MET A 3 -16.99 4.07 3.80
CA MET A 3 -17.57 5.05 2.87
C MET A 3 -18.67 5.87 3.55
N LYS A 4 -18.74 7.17 3.21
CA LYS A 4 -19.86 8.04 3.62
C LYS A 4 -21.17 7.47 3.09
N GLN A 5 -22.18 7.38 3.97
CA GLN A 5 -23.50 6.92 3.59
C GLN A 5 -24.29 8.02 2.87
N PRO A 6 -25.21 7.67 1.94
CA PRO A 6 -26.05 8.63 1.24
C PRO A 6 -26.94 9.44 2.20
N ASP A 7 -27.25 10.68 1.83
CA ASP A 7 -28.07 11.61 2.67
C ASP A 7 -29.51 11.14 2.87
N LYS A 8 -30.00 10.24 2.01
CA LYS A 8 -31.34 9.64 2.10
C LYS A 8 -31.51 8.60 3.22
N VAL A 9 -30.40 8.18 3.83
CA VAL A 9 -30.40 7.18 4.91
C VAL A 9 -30.57 7.89 6.24
N SER A 10 -31.40 7.36 7.14
CA SER A 10 -31.60 7.94 8.48
C SER A 10 -30.31 7.91 9.30
N GLU A 11 -30.13 8.86 10.22
CA GLU A 11 -28.92 8.95 11.06
C GLU A 11 -28.72 7.66 11.90
N LYS A 12 -29.79 7.09 12.45
CA LYS A 12 -29.74 5.82 13.19
C LYS A 12 -29.21 4.67 12.32
N GLU A 13 -29.62 4.62 11.06
CA GLU A 13 -29.17 3.60 10.13
C GLU A 13 -27.71 3.85 9.68
N LYS A 14 -27.32 5.10 9.49
CA LYS A 14 -25.93 5.48 9.20
C LYS A 14 -25.00 5.04 10.34
N GLU A 15 -25.39 5.33 11.58
CA GLU A 15 -24.63 4.94 12.77
C GLU A 15 -24.52 3.41 12.90
N ALA A 16 -25.61 2.68 12.70
CA ALA A 16 -25.59 1.23 12.73
C ALA A 16 -24.67 0.63 11.67
N LYS A 17 -24.72 1.13 10.43
CA LYS A 17 -23.83 0.71 9.33
C LYS A 17 -22.38 1.07 9.61
N TYR A 18 -22.12 2.26 10.15
CA TYR A 18 -20.78 2.68 10.53
C TYR A 18 -20.19 1.74 11.59
N ASN A 19 -20.93 1.47 12.65
CA ASN A 19 -20.49 0.60 13.72
C ASN A 19 -20.23 -0.84 13.23
N ALA A 20 -21.13 -1.39 12.41
CA ALA A 20 -20.93 -2.71 11.81
C ALA A 20 -19.70 -2.76 10.90
N SER A 21 -19.48 -1.73 10.09
CA SER A 21 -18.29 -1.62 9.23
C SER A 21 -17.01 -1.51 10.06
N TRP A 22 -17.06 -0.79 11.16
CA TRP A 22 -15.92 -0.63 12.07
C TRP A 22 -15.57 -1.95 12.79
N GLU A 23 -16.56 -2.68 13.27
CA GLU A 23 -16.35 -4.01 13.85
C GLU A 23 -15.75 -5.00 12.83
N PHE A 24 -16.26 -4.98 11.59
CA PHE A 24 -15.67 -5.79 10.51
C PHE A 24 -14.22 -5.43 10.25
N LEU A 25 -13.88 -4.14 10.16
CA LEU A 25 -12.50 -3.70 9.95
C LEU A 25 -11.58 -4.12 11.09
N LYS A 26 -12.01 -3.97 12.34
CA LYS A 26 -11.24 -4.43 13.51
C LYS A 26 -10.99 -5.94 13.47
N TRP A 27 -12.03 -6.70 13.17
CA TRP A 27 -11.92 -8.16 13.03
C TRP A 27 -10.97 -8.52 11.88
N TRP A 28 -11.17 -7.95 10.70
CA TRP A 28 -10.36 -8.27 9.52
C TRP A 28 -8.89 -7.92 9.69
N THR A 29 -8.59 -6.77 10.28
CA THR A 29 -7.20 -6.32 10.50
C THR A 29 -6.56 -6.92 11.75
N GLY A 30 -7.31 -7.69 12.55
CA GLY A 30 -6.83 -8.33 13.75
C GLY A 30 -5.74 -9.37 13.47
N ALA A 31 -4.81 -9.52 14.42
CA ALA A 31 -3.66 -10.42 14.26
C ALA A 31 -4.07 -11.88 14.07
N GLU A 32 -5.05 -12.34 14.82
CA GLU A 32 -5.54 -13.73 14.74
C GLU A 32 -6.16 -14.01 13.37
N THR A 33 -7.07 -13.14 12.91
CA THR A 33 -7.74 -13.27 11.61
C THR A 33 -6.73 -13.26 10.46
N GLN A 34 -5.78 -12.31 10.48
CA GLN A 34 -4.77 -12.20 9.44
C GLN A 34 -3.80 -13.40 9.45
N ALA A 35 -3.44 -13.90 10.61
CA ALA A 35 -2.60 -15.08 10.72
C ALA A 35 -3.32 -16.36 10.25
N GLN A 36 -4.59 -16.52 10.60
CA GLN A 36 -5.39 -17.65 10.15
C GLN A 36 -5.58 -17.61 8.63
N PHE A 37 -5.97 -16.46 8.09
CA PHE A 37 -6.11 -16.28 6.64
C PHE A 37 -4.82 -16.62 5.90
N GLY A 38 -3.66 -16.13 6.36
CA GLY A 38 -2.38 -16.42 5.74
C GLY A 38 -2.01 -17.90 5.76
N ARG A 39 -2.26 -18.60 6.87
CA ARG A 39 -2.03 -20.03 7.00
C ARG A 39 -2.95 -20.85 6.10
N GLU A 40 -4.23 -20.50 6.01
CA GLU A 40 -5.18 -21.20 5.15
C GLU A 40 -4.86 -21.01 3.67
N MET A 41 -4.50 -19.78 3.27
CA MET A 41 -4.05 -19.49 1.90
C MET A 41 -2.83 -20.34 1.51
N GLU A 42 -1.84 -20.39 2.37
CA GLU A 42 -0.65 -21.22 2.13
C GLU A 42 -0.98 -22.72 2.14
N GLY A 43 -1.87 -23.15 3.04
CA GLY A 43 -2.30 -24.55 3.11
C GLY A 43 -3.05 -25.04 1.86
N ILE A 44 -3.81 -24.16 1.19
CA ILE A 44 -4.59 -24.48 -0.02
C ILE A 44 -3.74 -24.34 -1.29
N LEU A 45 -2.96 -23.28 -1.39
CA LEU A 45 -2.28 -22.87 -2.63
C LEU A 45 -0.77 -23.12 -2.60
N GLY A 46 -0.23 -23.58 -1.47
CA GLY A 46 1.20 -23.79 -1.27
C GLY A 46 1.98 -22.54 -0.91
N SER A 47 3.29 -22.69 -0.71
CA SER A 47 4.20 -21.62 -0.27
C SER A 47 4.25 -20.41 -1.20
N ALA A 48 3.92 -20.58 -2.48
CA ALA A 48 3.83 -19.47 -3.45
C ALA A 48 2.71 -18.47 -3.11
N ALA A 49 1.71 -18.90 -2.34
CA ALA A 49 0.61 -18.04 -1.90
C ALA A 49 0.88 -17.37 -0.53
N ARG A 50 2.06 -17.58 0.05
CA ARG A 50 2.47 -16.90 1.27
C ARG A 50 2.55 -15.39 1.01
N HIS A 51 1.79 -14.62 1.74
CA HIS A 51 1.73 -13.18 1.55
C HIS A 51 2.12 -12.43 2.82
N ALA A 52 2.66 -11.24 2.64
CA ALA A 52 2.95 -10.33 3.73
C ALA A 52 1.65 -9.62 4.17
N THR A 53 1.19 -9.88 5.38
CA THR A 53 0.11 -9.08 6.00
C THR A 53 0.69 -7.82 6.62
N ALA A 54 -0.07 -6.71 6.59
CA ALA A 54 0.32 -5.47 7.26
C ALA A 54 0.24 -5.55 8.81
N ASN A 55 -0.34 -6.61 9.36
CA ASN A 55 -0.35 -6.83 10.80
C ASN A 55 0.94 -7.51 11.25
N VAL A 56 1.82 -6.77 11.94
CA VAL A 56 3.16 -7.23 12.37
C VAL A 56 3.10 -8.53 13.18
N LYS A 57 2.15 -8.63 14.13
CA LYS A 57 2.01 -9.85 14.95
C LYS A 57 1.58 -11.06 14.13
N ALA A 58 0.64 -10.86 13.20
CA ALA A 58 0.23 -11.90 12.29
C ALA A 58 1.38 -12.33 11.38
N PHE A 59 2.09 -11.37 10.80
CA PHE A 59 3.24 -11.61 9.93
C PHE A 59 4.31 -12.47 10.60
N GLN A 60 4.67 -12.14 11.84
CA GLN A 60 5.64 -12.89 12.63
C GLN A 60 5.19 -14.32 12.99
N SER A 61 3.89 -14.60 12.93
CA SER A 61 3.33 -15.93 13.23
C SER A 61 3.14 -16.82 12.01
N LEU A 62 3.42 -16.32 10.81
CA LEU A 62 3.39 -17.09 9.56
C LEU A 62 4.67 -17.91 9.39
N ALA A 63 4.61 -18.95 8.55
CA ALA A 63 5.69 -19.92 8.35
C ALA A 63 6.82 -19.38 7.45
N TRP A 64 7.36 -18.20 7.76
CA TRP A 64 8.54 -17.67 7.08
C TRP A 64 9.79 -18.40 7.53
N PRO A 65 10.75 -18.71 6.63
CA PRO A 65 12.11 -19.03 7.05
C PRO A 65 12.67 -17.90 7.94
N GLN A 66 13.43 -18.25 8.96
CA GLN A 66 13.90 -17.25 9.94
C GLN A 66 14.73 -16.14 9.29
N GLU A 67 15.60 -16.48 8.33
CA GLU A 67 16.43 -15.52 7.61
C GLU A 67 15.58 -14.52 6.80
N ASP A 68 14.53 -15.01 6.13
CA ASP A 68 13.60 -14.15 5.40
C ASP A 68 12.81 -13.26 6.34
N LEU A 69 12.32 -13.81 7.46
CA LEU A 69 11.60 -13.05 8.47
C LEU A 69 12.46 -11.91 9.04
N ASP A 70 13.70 -12.19 9.40
CA ASP A 70 14.62 -11.19 9.96
C ASP A 70 14.91 -10.09 8.94
N THR A 71 15.12 -10.45 7.67
CA THR A 71 15.32 -9.50 6.58
C THR A 71 14.10 -8.61 6.36
N LEU A 72 12.91 -9.20 6.30
CA LEU A 72 11.66 -8.48 6.10
C LEU A 72 11.32 -7.58 7.28
N MET A 73 11.55 -8.02 8.51
CA MET A 73 11.36 -7.20 9.71
C MET A 73 12.34 -6.02 9.76
N LEU A 74 13.59 -6.21 9.34
CA LEU A 74 14.55 -5.13 9.21
C LEU A 74 14.12 -4.10 8.15
N GLN A 75 13.65 -4.56 6.99
CA GLN A 75 13.12 -3.67 5.96
C GLN A 75 11.89 -2.93 6.47
N TRP A 76 10.98 -3.61 7.16
CA TRP A 76 9.76 -3.01 7.71
C TRP A 76 10.04 -1.88 8.68
N SER A 77 11.10 -2.00 9.49
CA SER A 77 11.52 -0.91 10.39
C SER A 77 11.92 0.39 9.68
N LYS A 78 12.17 0.32 8.37
CA LYS A 78 12.59 1.44 7.51
C LYS A 78 11.48 1.92 6.56
N VAL A 79 10.30 1.30 6.60
CA VAL A 79 9.18 1.69 5.75
C VAL A 79 8.63 3.03 6.22
N HIS A 80 8.50 3.95 5.29
CA HIS A 80 7.83 5.24 5.48
C HIS A 80 6.68 5.36 4.49
N GLU A 81 5.60 5.97 4.93
CA GLU A 81 4.48 6.26 4.06
C GLU A 81 4.86 7.30 3.01
N MET A 82 4.43 7.08 1.76
CA MET A 82 4.58 8.11 0.73
C MET A 82 3.67 9.30 1.06
N PRO A 83 4.20 10.54 1.06
CA PRO A 83 3.38 11.72 1.30
C PRO A 83 2.22 11.81 0.31
N GLN A 84 1.02 12.05 0.83
CA GLN A 84 -0.17 12.28 0.02
C GLN A 84 -0.21 13.75 -0.40
N VAL A 85 0.34 14.05 -1.57
CA VAL A 85 0.37 15.39 -2.16
C VAL A 85 -0.42 15.42 -3.47
N ALA A 86 -0.75 16.62 -3.96
CA ALA A 86 -1.38 16.78 -5.26
C ALA A 86 -0.50 16.12 -6.34
N GLY A 87 -1.05 15.19 -7.09
CA GLY A 87 -0.33 14.43 -8.12
C GLY A 87 0.34 13.13 -7.65
N SER A 88 0.38 12.82 -6.35
CA SER A 88 1.02 11.60 -5.83
C SER A 88 0.44 10.27 -6.34
N TYR A 89 -0.77 10.29 -6.92
CA TYR A 89 -1.38 9.10 -7.52
C TYR A 89 -0.54 8.46 -8.64
N ILE A 90 0.34 9.26 -9.29
CA ILE A 90 1.20 8.77 -10.36
C ILE A 90 2.42 7.98 -9.84
N VAL A 91 2.85 8.24 -8.60
CA VAL A 91 4.11 7.70 -8.04
C VAL A 91 4.18 6.18 -8.13
N GLY A 92 3.11 5.50 -7.68
CA GLY A 92 3.08 4.02 -7.73
C GLY A 92 3.21 3.49 -9.15
N ARG A 93 2.51 4.12 -10.11
CA ARG A 93 2.57 3.73 -11.53
C ARG A 93 3.95 3.93 -12.13
N GLU A 94 4.57 5.07 -11.87
CA GLU A 94 5.90 5.35 -12.45
C GLU A 94 6.99 4.49 -11.82
N ILE A 95 6.91 4.17 -10.54
CA ILE A 95 7.81 3.19 -9.91
C ILE A 95 7.63 1.80 -10.53
N GLU A 96 6.41 1.36 -10.77
CA GLU A 96 6.14 0.07 -11.42
C GLU A 96 6.65 0.05 -12.87
N ASN A 97 6.46 1.13 -13.61
CA ASN A 97 6.99 1.27 -14.97
C ASN A 97 8.52 1.21 -14.97
N ALA A 98 9.19 1.97 -14.10
CA ALA A 98 10.65 1.93 -13.96
C ALA A 98 11.16 0.52 -13.65
N TYR A 99 10.50 -0.19 -12.72
CA TYR A 99 10.82 -1.57 -12.40
C TYR A 99 10.71 -2.49 -13.63
N ARG A 100 9.62 -2.37 -14.39
CA ARG A 100 9.40 -3.16 -15.60
C ARG A 100 10.46 -2.90 -16.66
N GLU A 101 10.87 -1.64 -16.86
CA GLU A 101 11.94 -1.30 -17.80
C GLU A 101 13.28 -1.94 -17.42
N VAL A 102 13.62 -1.91 -16.14
CA VAL A 102 14.85 -2.54 -15.64
C VAL A 102 14.82 -4.06 -15.81
N ILE A 103 13.72 -4.71 -15.44
CA ILE A 103 13.62 -6.18 -15.44
C ILE A 103 13.42 -6.75 -16.84
N ASN A 104 12.58 -6.11 -17.67
CA ASN A 104 12.23 -6.67 -18.98
C ASN A 104 13.17 -6.20 -20.09
N ASN A 105 13.65 -4.96 -20.01
CA ASN A 105 14.47 -4.34 -21.07
C ASN A 105 15.94 -4.19 -20.68
N TYR A 106 16.29 -4.62 -19.45
CA TYR A 106 17.67 -4.58 -18.93
C TYR A 106 18.28 -3.17 -18.92
N TYR A 107 17.46 -2.13 -18.74
CA TYR A 107 17.94 -0.76 -18.65
C TYR A 107 18.70 -0.53 -17.33
N ASN A 108 19.55 0.50 -17.34
CA ASN A 108 20.28 0.87 -16.13
C ASN A 108 19.31 1.37 -15.05
N ALA A 109 19.26 0.69 -13.91
CA ALA A 109 18.28 0.98 -12.86
C ALA A 109 18.36 2.42 -12.33
N ARG A 110 19.56 2.99 -12.21
CA ARG A 110 19.75 4.36 -11.73
C ARG A 110 19.25 5.38 -12.74
N GLU A 111 19.61 5.24 -14.00
CA GLU A 111 19.22 6.16 -15.06
C GLU A 111 17.70 6.12 -15.25
N THR A 112 17.13 4.92 -15.28
CA THR A 112 15.69 4.73 -15.37
C THR A 112 14.96 5.38 -14.19
N LEU A 113 15.41 5.19 -12.95
CA LEU A 113 14.79 5.82 -11.79
C LEU A 113 14.88 7.35 -11.85
N VAL A 114 15.98 7.92 -12.31
CA VAL A 114 16.12 9.38 -12.48
C VAL A 114 15.12 9.91 -13.50
N GLU A 115 14.96 9.23 -14.64
CA GLU A 115 13.99 9.60 -15.67
C GLU A 115 12.54 9.57 -15.12
N TYR A 116 12.16 8.47 -14.47
CA TYR A 116 10.82 8.34 -13.92
C TYR A 116 10.55 9.27 -12.73
N CYS A 117 11.55 9.63 -11.95
CA CYS A 117 11.43 10.70 -10.95
C CYS A 117 11.12 12.06 -11.61
N GLY A 118 11.72 12.34 -12.77
CA GLY A 118 11.37 13.52 -13.57
C GLY A 118 9.88 13.55 -13.93
N ASN A 119 9.36 12.44 -14.49
CA ASN A 119 7.94 12.31 -14.85
C ASN A 119 7.00 12.51 -13.63
N ILE A 120 7.39 11.99 -12.47
CA ILE A 120 6.65 12.16 -11.22
C ILE A 120 6.62 13.64 -10.82
N ASN A 121 7.76 14.33 -10.85
CA ASN A 121 7.88 15.73 -10.47
C ASN A 121 7.08 16.63 -11.42
N ASP A 122 7.12 16.35 -12.72
CA ASP A 122 6.35 17.09 -13.72
C ASP A 122 4.85 17.00 -13.47
N GLU A 123 4.33 15.80 -13.16
CA GLU A 123 2.92 15.63 -12.86
C GLU A 123 2.53 16.27 -11.51
N ILE A 124 3.37 16.16 -10.49
CA ILE A 124 3.16 16.86 -9.22
C ILE A 124 3.10 18.38 -9.47
N ASN A 125 4.05 18.94 -10.21
CA ASN A 125 4.08 20.35 -10.56
C ASN A 125 2.86 20.78 -11.36
N ARG A 126 2.43 19.96 -12.33
CA ARG A 126 1.20 20.21 -13.09
C ARG A 126 -0.02 20.28 -12.17
N LYS A 127 -0.15 19.35 -11.24
CA LYS A 127 -1.28 19.33 -10.28
C LYS A 127 -1.19 20.45 -9.27
N ARG A 128 0.00 20.80 -8.81
CA ARG A 128 0.18 21.96 -7.91
C ARG A 128 -0.28 23.25 -8.58
N LYS A 129 0.08 23.47 -9.85
CA LYS A 129 -0.41 24.62 -10.64
C LYS A 129 -1.93 24.62 -10.82
N GLU A 130 -2.55 23.44 -11.04
CA GLU A 130 -4.01 23.30 -11.15
C GLU A 130 -4.75 23.72 -9.86
N PHE A 131 -4.09 23.58 -8.70
CA PHE A 131 -4.63 23.98 -7.39
C PHE A 131 -4.05 25.28 -6.83
N ASP A 132 -3.44 26.12 -7.66
CA ASP A 132 -2.79 27.37 -7.27
C ASP A 132 -1.78 27.20 -6.13
N LEU A 133 -1.04 26.09 -6.10
CA LEU A 133 0.02 25.80 -5.14
C LEU A 133 1.40 26.10 -5.76
N PRO A 134 2.41 26.52 -4.96
CA PRO A 134 3.79 26.66 -5.43
C PRO A 134 4.31 25.37 -6.07
N THR A 135 5.15 25.45 -7.08
CA THR A 135 5.80 24.27 -7.68
C THR A 135 6.92 23.74 -6.79
N LEU A 136 7.48 22.55 -7.13
CA LEU A 136 8.61 21.97 -6.40
C LEU A 136 9.89 22.77 -6.60
N ASP A 137 9.95 23.58 -7.67
CA ASP A 137 11.12 24.36 -8.07
C ASP A 137 11.06 25.81 -7.54
N ASP A 138 9.98 26.21 -6.88
CA ASP A 138 9.79 27.50 -6.23
C ASP A 138 10.27 27.45 -4.77
#